data_7cc1e8677c4581f5ce2a27c73ad8912c
#
_entry.id   7cc1e8677c4581f5ce2a27c73ad8912c
#
_cell.length_a   1.000
_cell.length_b   1.000
_cell.length_c   1.000
_cell.angle_alpha   90.00
_cell.angle_beta   90.00
_cell.angle_gamma   90.00
#
_symmetry.space_group_name_H-M   'P 1'
#
loop_
_entity.id
_entity.type
_entity.pdbx_description
1 polymer ?
#
loop_
_entity_poly.entity_id
_entity_poly.type
_entity_poly.pdbx_seq_one_letter_code
_entity_poly.pdbx_strand_id
1 'polypeptide(L)'
;MIKNLHIFSIILTVLLFDFSLVHSNSKQKKLRIVDGDTIYLGNVKNRLHGIDAPETKQKCKRKNKDYYCGKEATKFLKFLVKEEGRVICKKKDVDRYKRIVAVCYYNTQNLNKLMVRNGWAIAYRRYSKDYINDENYAKKNQLGIWSGDFLEPSKWRKENRK
;
A
#
# COMPACT_ATOMS: atom_id res chain seq x y z
N MET A 1 41.53 -15.06 74.16
CA MET A 1 40.85 -13.91 73.48
C MET A 1 40.62 -14.30 72.04
N ILE A 2 39.41 -14.77 71.73
CA ILE A 2 39.07 -15.23 70.40
C ILE A 2 38.01 -14.24 69.83
N LYS A 3 38.40 -13.52 68.78
CA LYS A 3 37.47 -12.59 68.12
C LYS A 3 36.64 -13.35 67.09
N ASN A 4 35.32 -13.35 67.28
CA ASN A 4 34.34 -13.87 66.36
C ASN A 4 34.25 -12.99 65.12
N LEU A 5 34.54 -13.57 63.97
CA LEU A 5 34.34 -12.94 62.64
C LEU A 5 32.98 -13.41 62.09
N HIS A 6 31.99 -12.53 62.16
CA HIS A 6 30.71 -12.79 61.54
C HIS A 6 30.82 -12.55 60.03
N ILE A 7 30.73 -13.62 59.27
CA ILE A 7 30.64 -13.61 57.82
C ILE A 7 29.17 -13.31 57.47
N PHE A 8 28.90 -12.07 57.05
CA PHE A 8 27.60 -11.72 56.42
C PHE A 8 27.54 -12.32 55.01
N SER A 9 26.82 -13.40 54.87
CA SER A 9 26.47 -13.98 53.56
C SER A 9 25.34 -13.12 52.91
N ILE A 10 25.73 -12.24 51.97
CA ILE A 10 24.77 -11.50 51.15
C ILE A 10 24.27 -12.48 50.06
N ILE A 11 23.08 -13.03 50.25
CA ILE A 11 22.38 -13.78 49.21
C ILE A 11 21.84 -12.77 48.20
N LEU A 12 22.55 -12.60 47.10
CA LEU A 12 22.10 -11.82 45.96
C LEU A 12 21.08 -12.67 45.17
N THR A 13 19.79 -12.51 45.48
CA THR A 13 18.69 -13.06 44.68
C THR A 13 18.61 -12.29 43.37
N VAL A 14 19.19 -12.84 42.32
CA VAL A 14 18.99 -12.36 40.94
C VAL A 14 17.57 -12.74 40.54
N LEU A 15 16.66 -11.78 40.59
CA LEU A 15 15.34 -11.89 39.97
C LEU A 15 15.54 -11.92 38.44
N LEU A 16 15.56 -13.12 37.88
CA LEU A 16 15.45 -13.33 36.43
C LEU A 16 14.03 -12.90 36.01
N PHE A 17 13.92 -11.64 35.58
CA PHE A 17 12.75 -11.18 34.86
C PHE A 17 12.74 -11.89 33.52
N ASP A 18 12.01 -13.00 33.42
CA ASP A 18 11.67 -13.63 32.16
C ASP A 18 10.86 -12.65 31.33
N PHE A 19 11.56 -11.86 30.50
CA PHE A 19 10.93 -11.01 29.50
C PHE A 19 10.41 -11.93 28.38
N SER A 20 9.29 -12.59 28.66
CA SER A 20 8.57 -13.38 27.65
C SER A 20 8.13 -12.41 26.57
N LEU A 21 8.89 -12.34 25.48
CA LEU A 21 8.49 -11.70 24.23
C LEU A 21 7.20 -12.38 23.76
N VAL A 22 6.06 -11.80 24.12
CA VAL A 22 4.77 -12.18 23.55
C VAL A 22 4.83 -11.83 22.07
N HIS A 23 5.32 -12.77 21.27
CA HIS A 23 5.16 -12.72 19.82
C HIS A 23 3.67 -12.86 19.54
N SER A 24 2.98 -11.72 19.44
CA SER A 24 1.63 -11.67 18.91
C SER A 24 1.68 -12.12 17.44
N ASN A 25 1.53 -13.41 17.23
CA ASN A 25 1.42 -14.00 15.89
C ASN A 25 0.04 -13.66 15.32
N SER A 26 -0.18 -12.38 15.02
CA SER A 26 -1.39 -11.95 14.34
C SER A 26 -1.35 -12.51 12.92
N LYS A 27 -2.09 -13.60 12.70
CA LYS A 27 -2.22 -14.27 11.40
C LYS A 27 -2.48 -13.22 10.32
N GLN A 28 -1.50 -13.04 9.43
CA GLN A 28 -1.58 -12.03 8.37
C GLN A 28 -2.81 -12.28 7.50
N LYS A 29 -3.65 -11.26 7.32
CA LYS A 29 -4.83 -11.38 6.46
C LYS A 29 -4.39 -11.62 5.02
N LYS A 30 -5.00 -12.60 4.34
CA LYS A 30 -4.71 -12.91 2.93
C LYS A 30 -4.90 -11.66 2.07
N LEU A 31 -3.84 -11.25 1.37
CA LEU A 31 -3.86 -10.15 0.42
C LEU A 31 -4.28 -10.66 -0.97
N ARG A 32 -5.17 -9.92 -1.65
CA ARG A 32 -5.51 -10.14 -3.05
C ARG A 32 -5.64 -8.81 -3.77
N ILE A 33 -4.81 -8.60 -4.79
CA ILE A 33 -4.86 -7.42 -5.66
C ILE A 33 -5.92 -7.65 -6.73
N VAL A 34 -6.85 -6.70 -6.88
CA VAL A 34 -7.93 -6.73 -7.88
C VAL A 34 -7.50 -6.00 -9.15
N ASP A 35 -7.08 -4.75 -8.97
CA ASP A 35 -6.64 -3.83 -10.03
C ASP A 35 -5.59 -2.84 -9.46
N GLY A 36 -5.27 -1.79 -10.22
CA GLY A 36 -4.22 -0.83 -9.84
C GLY A 36 -4.54 0.03 -8.61
N ASP A 37 -5.76 0.01 -8.08
CA ASP A 37 -6.16 0.83 -6.93
C ASP A 37 -7.18 0.14 -5.99
N THR A 38 -7.39 -1.16 -6.16
CA THR A 38 -8.33 -1.95 -5.34
C THR A 38 -7.68 -3.24 -4.87
N ILE A 39 -7.69 -3.47 -3.55
CA ILE A 39 -7.14 -4.67 -2.91
C ILE A 39 -8.13 -5.27 -1.91
N TYR A 40 -8.00 -6.57 -1.65
CA TYR A 40 -8.64 -7.23 -0.51
C TYR A 40 -7.62 -7.56 0.56
N LEU A 41 -7.98 -7.28 1.82
CA LEU A 41 -7.29 -7.80 3.01
C LEU A 41 -8.25 -8.72 3.75
N GLY A 42 -8.04 -10.03 3.62
CA GLY A 42 -9.06 -11.01 3.97
C GLY A 42 -10.30 -10.79 3.12
N ASN A 43 -11.45 -10.59 3.76
CA ASN A 43 -12.73 -10.32 3.08
C ASN A 43 -13.03 -8.83 2.89
N VAL A 44 -12.15 -7.94 3.35
CA VAL A 44 -12.38 -6.49 3.30
C VAL A 44 -11.83 -5.91 2.00
N LYS A 45 -12.73 -5.34 1.18
CA LYS A 45 -12.37 -4.64 -0.05
C LYS A 45 -11.94 -3.21 0.26
N ASN A 46 -10.71 -2.85 -0.11
CA ASN A 46 -10.14 -1.54 0.08
C ASN A 46 -9.89 -0.87 -1.27
N ARG A 47 -10.36 0.37 -1.41
CA ARG A 47 -10.05 1.29 -2.50
C ARG A 47 -8.93 2.22 -2.05
N LEU A 48 -7.86 2.31 -2.80
CA LEU A 48 -6.74 3.18 -2.48
C LEU A 48 -7.18 4.66 -2.58
N HIS A 49 -7.12 5.38 -1.45
CA HIS A 49 -7.55 6.75 -1.32
C HIS A 49 -6.71 7.71 -2.17
N GLY A 50 -7.36 8.69 -2.79
CA GLY A 50 -6.72 9.83 -3.45
C GLY A 50 -5.99 9.51 -4.76
N ILE A 51 -6.13 8.28 -5.28
CA ILE A 51 -5.57 7.87 -6.57
C ILE A 51 -6.64 7.29 -7.49
N ASP A 52 -6.37 7.30 -8.80
CA ASP A 52 -7.20 6.67 -9.81
C ASP A 52 -6.32 5.96 -10.83
N ALA A 53 -6.32 4.63 -10.83
CA ALA A 53 -5.55 3.81 -11.74
C ALA A 53 -6.35 3.46 -13.00
N PRO A 54 -5.67 3.19 -14.14
CA PRO A 54 -6.35 2.68 -15.33
C PRO A 54 -7.10 1.39 -15.03
N GLU A 55 -8.29 1.27 -15.60
CA GLU A 55 -9.13 0.07 -15.50
C GLU A 55 -8.45 -1.14 -16.15
N THR A 56 -8.66 -2.35 -15.63
CA THR A 56 -7.96 -3.58 -16.10
C THR A 56 -8.05 -3.78 -17.62
N LYS A 57 -9.18 -3.38 -18.24
CA LYS A 57 -9.39 -3.50 -19.69
C LYS A 57 -8.95 -2.24 -20.45
N GLN A 58 -8.52 -1.20 -19.77
CA GLN A 58 -8.12 0.05 -20.40
C GLN A 58 -6.84 -0.14 -21.19
N LYS A 59 -6.84 0.40 -22.43
CA LYS A 59 -5.68 0.50 -23.28
C LYS A 59 -5.13 1.93 -23.26
N CYS A 60 -3.82 2.03 -23.38
CA CYS A 60 -3.04 3.25 -23.55
C CYS A 60 -2.12 3.06 -24.73
N LYS A 61 -1.51 4.13 -25.25
CA LYS A 61 -0.51 4.07 -26.32
C LYS A 61 0.87 4.39 -25.79
N ARG A 62 1.88 3.68 -26.29
CA ARG A 62 3.30 3.98 -26.08
C ARG A 62 4.04 3.74 -27.39
N LYS A 63 4.76 4.77 -27.89
CA LYS A 63 5.42 4.71 -29.20
C LYS A 63 4.46 4.22 -30.30
N ASN A 64 3.25 4.79 -30.34
CA ASN A 64 2.15 4.43 -31.27
C ASN A 64 1.64 2.97 -31.19
N LYS A 65 2.03 2.20 -30.16
CA LYS A 65 1.54 0.84 -29.93
C LYS A 65 0.59 0.78 -28.77
N ASP A 66 -0.55 0.11 -28.94
CA ASP A 66 -1.52 -0.14 -27.89
C ASP A 66 -0.98 -1.15 -26.88
N TYR A 67 -1.24 -0.90 -25.59
CA TYR A 67 -0.98 -1.86 -24.51
C TYR A 67 -2.04 -1.74 -23.41
N TYR A 68 -2.26 -2.80 -22.64
CA TYR A 68 -3.20 -2.80 -21.52
C TYR A 68 -2.58 -2.13 -20.29
N CYS A 69 -2.68 -0.81 -20.21
CA CYS A 69 -2.09 -0.04 -19.10
C CYS A 69 -2.70 -0.39 -17.73
N GLY A 70 -3.98 -0.75 -17.67
CA GLY A 70 -4.60 -1.22 -16.43
C GLY A 70 -4.04 -2.55 -15.94
N LYS A 71 -3.69 -3.47 -16.86
CA LYS A 71 -2.99 -4.70 -16.48
C LYS A 71 -1.58 -4.40 -15.94
N GLU A 72 -0.87 -3.47 -16.56
CA GLU A 72 0.47 -3.06 -16.09
C GLU A 72 0.42 -2.35 -14.73
N ALA A 73 -0.59 -1.49 -14.49
CA ALA A 73 -0.83 -0.88 -13.17
C ALA A 73 -1.09 -1.96 -12.09
N THR A 74 -1.90 -2.97 -12.43
CA THR A 74 -2.16 -4.12 -11.54
C THR A 74 -0.90 -4.94 -11.25
N LYS A 75 -0.07 -5.20 -12.28
CA LYS A 75 1.21 -5.89 -12.12
C LYS A 75 2.17 -5.09 -11.24
N PHE A 76 2.22 -3.78 -11.43
CA PHE A 76 3.08 -2.93 -10.63
C PHE A 76 2.66 -2.93 -9.15
N LEU A 77 1.37 -2.85 -8.85
CA LEU A 77 0.89 -2.96 -7.48
C LEU A 77 1.23 -4.33 -6.86
N LYS A 78 1.14 -5.42 -7.62
CA LYS A 78 1.60 -6.75 -7.18
C LYS A 78 3.11 -6.79 -6.94
N PHE A 79 3.89 -6.11 -7.77
CA PHE A 79 5.35 -6.01 -7.59
C PHE A 79 5.74 -5.26 -6.32
N LEU A 80 4.97 -4.25 -5.92
CA LEU A 80 5.22 -3.49 -4.68
C LEU A 80 4.99 -4.31 -3.42
N VAL A 81 4.18 -5.37 -3.48
CA VAL A 81 3.82 -6.19 -2.32
C VAL A 81 4.39 -7.60 -2.50
N LYS A 82 5.44 -7.92 -1.76
CA LYS A 82 6.04 -9.26 -1.77
C LYS A 82 5.33 -10.17 -0.76
N GLU A 83 5.49 -11.49 -0.88
CA GLU A 83 4.80 -12.46 -0.04
C GLU A 83 5.13 -12.32 1.46
N GLU A 84 6.37 -11.95 1.79
CA GLU A 84 6.86 -11.87 3.18
C GLU A 84 6.52 -10.57 3.91
N GLY A 85 5.92 -9.58 3.24
CA GLY A 85 5.63 -8.28 3.83
C GLY A 85 4.21 -8.16 4.35
N ARG A 86 4.00 -7.24 5.31
CA ARG A 86 2.70 -6.95 5.89
C ARG A 86 2.04 -5.76 5.20
N VAL A 87 0.81 -5.94 4.70
CA VAL A 87 -0.02 -4.83 4.23
C VAL A 87 -0.96 -4.37 5.34
N ILE A 88 -0.96 -3.07 5.60
CA ILE A 88 -1.86 -2.40 6.55
C ILE A 88 -2.58 -1.27 5.81
N CYS A 89 -3.91 -1.20 5.92
CA CYS A 89 -4.70 -0.12 5.35
C CYS A 89 -5.32 0.73 6.47
N LYS A 90 -5.02 2.03 6.45
CA LYS A 90 -5.60 3.03 7.37
C LYS A 90 -6.86 3.60 6.70
N LYS A 91 -8.03 3.27 7.26
CA LYS A 91 -9.32 3.75 6.77
C LYS A 91 -9.38 5.28 6.80
N LYS A 92 -9.91 5.86 5.73
CA LYS A 92 -10.26 7.28 5.61
C LYS A 92 -11.77 7.46 5.50
N ASP A 93 -12.44 6.61 4.69
CA ASP A 93 -13.87 6.75 4.40
C ASP A 93 -14.48 5.40 3.98
N VAL A 94 -15.76 5.39 3.65
CA VAL A 94 -16.46 4.29 2.99
C VAL A 94 -17.20 4.85 1.78
N ASP A 95 -16.98 4.29 0.61
CA ASP A 95 -17.64 4.76 -0.60
C ASP A 95 -19.06 4.19 -0.74
N ARG A 96 -19.81 4.74 -1.74
CA ARG A 96 -21.19 4.31 -2.04
C ARG A 96 -21.32 2.83 -2.41
N TYR A 97 -20.23 2.16 -2.75
CA TYR A 97 -20.18 0.74 -3.06
C TYR A 97 -19.76 -0.11 -1.84
N LYS A 98 -19.77 0.49 -0.65
CA LYS A 98 -19.37 -0.12 0.64
C LYS A 98 -17.91 -0.60 0.68
N ARG A 99 -17.02 -0.06 -0.20
CA ARG A 99 -15.59 -0.31 -0.11
C ARG A 99 -14.99 0.59 0.97
N ILE A 100 -14.05 0.07 1.74
CA ILE A 100 -13.22 0.90 2.62
C ILE A 100 -12.29 1.75 1.74
N VAL A 101 -12.40 3.07 1.81
CA VAL A 101 -11.44 3.99 1.18
C VAL A 101 -10.28 4.17 2.15
N ALA A 102 -9.06 3.83 1.76
CA ALA A 102 -7.94 3.74 2.68
C ALA A 102 -6.59 4.17 2.07
N VAL A 103 -5.68 4.62 2.94
CA VAL A 103 -4.26 4.69 2.60
C VAL A 103 -3.61 3.39 3.06
N CYS A 104 -3.06 2.65 2.10
CA CYS A 104 -2.47 1.33 2.35
C CYS A 104 -0.95 1.39 2.31
N TYR A 105 -0.33 0.62 3.19
CA TYR A 105 1.11 0.54 3.36
C TYR A 105 1.56 -0.91 3.24
N TYR A 106 2.65 -1.14 2.53
CA TYR A 106 3.41 -2.38 2.60
C TYR A 106 4.63 -2.12 3.49
N ASN A 107 4.66 -2.74 4.65
CA ASN A 107 5.57 -2.36 5.74
C ASN A 107 5.40 -0.85 6.05
N THR A 108 6.41 -0.02 5.76
CA THR A 108 6.36 1.45 5.95
C THR A 108 6.06 2.22 4.67
N GLN A 109 6.06 1.57 3.51
CA GLN A 109 5.93 2.22 2.20
C GLN A 109 4.46 2.48 1.85
N ASN A 110 4.12 3.73 1.56
CA ASN A 110 2.78 4.13 1.13
C ASN A 110 2.52 3.66 -0.32
N LEU A 111 1.68 2.63 -0.48
CA LEU A 111 1.34 2.05 -1.79
C LEU A 111 0.64 3.05 -2.70
N ASN A 112 -0.28 3.87 -2.16
CA ASN A 112 -1.01 4.89 -2.91
C ASN A 112 -0.02 5.87 -3.55
N LYS A 113 0.94 6.37 -2.76
CA LYS A 113 2.00 7.27 -3.22
C LYS A 113 2.87 6.62 -4.30
N LEU A 114 3.30 5.37 -4.07
CA LEU A 114 4.17 4.66 -5.01
C LEU A 114 3.49 4.42 -6.36
N MET A 115 2.18 4.12 -6.36
CA MET A 115 1.41 3.97 -7.60
C MET A 115 1.42 5.25 -8.43
N VAL A 116 1.21 6.42 -7.80
CA VAL A 116 1.21 7.71 -8.49
C VAL A 116 2.62 8.12 -8.91
N ARG A 117 3.60 8.00 -8.01
CA ARG A 117 4.99 8.43 -8.26
C ARG A 117 5.65 7.65 -9.40
N ASN A 118 5.27 6.39 -9.60
CA ASN A 118 5.75 5.58 -10.71
C ASN A 118 4.83 5.63 -11.95
N GLY A 119 3.83 6.51 -11.93
CA GLY A 119 2.96 6.76 -13.08
C GLY A 119 1.97 5.64 -13.40
N TRP A 120 1.62 4.77 -12.44
CA TRP A 120 0.62 3.72 -12.63
C TRP A 120 -0.76 4.06 -12.07
N ALA A 121 -0.90 5.27 -11.50
CA ALA A 121 -2.16 5.92 -11.17
C ALA A 121 -2.00 7.44 -11.32
N ILE A 122 -3.11 8.14 -11.48
CA ILE A 122 -3.14 9.61 -11.39
C ILE A 122 -3.56 10.06 -9.99
N ALA A 123 -3.17 11.27 -9.59
CA ALA A 123 -3.69 11.91 -8.39
C ALA A 123 -5.16 12.26 -8.59
N TYR A 124 -6.06 11.66 -7.79
CA TYR A 124 -7.49 11.89 -7.92
C TYR A 124 -7.91 13.14 -7.13
N ARG A 125 -7.67 14.31 -7.73
CA ARG A 125 -7.79 15.64 -7.12
C ARG A 125 -9.15 15.93 -6.52
N ARG A 126 -10.21 15.26 -6.99
CA ARG A 126 -11.57 15.40 -6.43
C ARG A 126 -11.64 14.94 -4.96
N TYR A 127 -10.78 14.01 -4.55
CA TYR A 127 -10.81 13.38 -3.23
C TYR A 127 -9.59 13.67 -2.37
N SER A 128 -8.45 14.01 -2.98
CA SER A 128 -7.23 14.36 -2.24
C SER A 128 -6.26 15.15 -3.10
N LYS A 129 -5.47 16.00 -2.45
CA LYS A 129 -4.34 16.72 -3.06
C LYS A 129 -2.98 16.09 -2.69
N ASP A 130 -2.98 15.03 -1.86
CA ASP A 130 -1.77 14.47 -1.23
C ASP A 130 -0.72 13.98 -2.24
N TYR A 131 -1.15 13.55 -3.43
CA TYR A 131 -0.27 12.90 -4.41
C TYR A 131 0.03 13.77 -5.64
N ILE A 132 -0.32 15.06 -5.65
CA ILE A 132 -0.09 15.96 -6.79
C ILE A 132 1.39 16.08 -7.13
N ASN A 133 2.25 16.21 -6.11
CA ASN A 133 3.70 16.31 -6.30
C ASN A 133 4.29 15.01 -6.85
N ASP A 134 3.78 13.86 -6.44
CA ASP A 134 4.20 12.56 -6.94
C ASP A 134 3.76 12.36 -8.41
N GLU A 135 2.57 12.83 -8.78
CA GLU A 135 2.12 12.84 -10.18
C GLU A 135 2.97 13.76 -11.04
N ASN A 136 3.29 14.97 -10.56
CA ASN A 136 4.16 15.89 -11.28
C ASN A 136 5.56 15.29 -11.51
N TYR A 137 6.08 14.56 -10.52
CA TYR A 137 7.31 13.79 -10.65
C TYR A 137 7.20 12.73 -11.76
N ALA A 138 6.12 11.95 -11.76
CA ALA A 138 5.89 10.91 -12.77
C ALA A 138 5.76 11.49 -14.18
N LYS A 139 5.05 12.61 -14.33
CA LYS A 139 4.92 13.36 -15.59
C LYS A 139 6.28 13.86 -16.12
N LYS A 140 7.04 14.54 -15.26
CA LYS A 140 8.36 15.08 -15.63
C LYS A 140 9.32 13.98 -16.11
N ASN A 141 9.25 12.80 -15.49
CA ASN A 141 10.13 11.68 -15.81
C ASN A 141 9.49 10.68 -16.81
N GLN A 142 8.32 10.98 -17.38
CA GLN A 142 7.61 10.15 -18.35
C GLN A 142 7.40 8.69 -17.86
N LEU A 143 7.06 8.51 -16.57
CA LEU A 143 6.91 7.20 -15.96
C LEU A 143 5.52 6.58 -16.22
N GLY A 144 5.47 5.27 -16.32
CA GLY A 144 4.23 4.50 -16.41
C GLY A 144 3.36 4.93 -17.58
N ILE A 145 2.13 5.39 -17.31
CA ILE A 145 1.19 5.88 -18.33
C ILE A 145 1.61 7.22 -18.95
N TRP A 146 2.43 8.00 -18.24
CA TRP A 146 2.94 9.30 -18.71
C TRP A 146 4.02 9.16 -19.82
N SER A 147 4.44 7.95 -20.15
CA SER A 147 5.37 7.67 -21.27
C SER A 147 4.68 7.62 -22.64
N GLY A 148 3.39 7.95 -22.71
CA GLY A 148 2.61 7.97 -23.95
C GLY A 148 1.20 8.53 -23.72
N ASP A 149 0.25 8.18 -24.59
CA ASP A 149 -1.09 8.72 -24.56
C ASP A 149 -2.03 7.80 -23.80
N PHE A 150 -2.88 8.39 -22.99
CA PHE A 150 -3.94 7.66 -22.27
C PHE A 150 -5.15 8.55 -22.01
N LEU A 151 -6.31 7.92 -21.92
CA LEU A 151 -7.51 8.56 -21.39
C LEU A 151 -7.50 8.48 -19.87
N GLU A 152 -7.85 9.57 -19.18
CA GLU A 152 -7.99 9.53 -17.72
C GLU A 152 -8.96 8.42 -17.29
N PRO A 153 -8.64 7.62 -16.25
CA PRO A 153 -9.48 6.47 -15.87
C PRO A 153 -10.94 6.82 -15.62
N SER A 154 -11.19 7.98 -15.01
CA SER A 154 -12.56 8.48 -14.77
C SER A 154 -13.33 8.79 -16.06
N LYS A 155 -12.64 9.29 -17.10
CA LYS A 155 -13.23 9.54 -18.43
C LYS A 155 -13.48 8.22 -19.14
N TRP A 156 -12.50 7.33 -19.13
CA TRP A 156 -12.62 5.99 -19.71
C TRP A 156 -13.84 5.23 -19.15
N ARG A 157 -14.04 5.27 -17.82
CA ARG A 157 -15.23 4.67 -17.20
C ARG A 157 -16.56 5.27 -17.69
N LYS A 158 -16.59 6.58 -17.95
CA LYS A 158 -17.81 7.22 -18.48
C LYS A 158 -18.14 6.75 -19.89
N GLU A 159 -17.12 6.63 -20.76
CA GLU A 159 -17.27 6.20 -22.14
C GLU A 159 -17.57 4.71 -22.30
N ASN A 160 -17.14 3.88 -21.33
CA ASN A 160 -17.29 2.43 -21.36
C ASN A 160 -18.35 1.90 -20.39
N ARG A 161 -19.22 2.75 -19.85
CA ARG A 161 -20.41 2.30 -19.12
C ARG A 161 -21.43 1.75 -20.12
N LYS A 162 -21.72 0.45 -19.97
CA LYS A 162 -22.89 -0.18 -20.57
C LYS A 162 -24.11 0.10 -19.72
#